data_cd5d23e5e57edc7821c3d45cbbc79d79
#
_entry.id   cd5d23e5e57edc7821c3d45cbbc79d79
#
_cell.length_a   1.000
_cell.length_b   1.000
_cell.length_c   1.000
_cell.angle_alpha   90.00
_cell.angle_beta   90.00
_cell.angle_gamma   90.00
#
_symmetry.space_group_name_H-M   'P 1'
#
loop_
_entity.id
_entity.type
_entity.pdbx_description
1 polymer ?
#
loop_
_entity_poly.entity_id
_entity_poly.type
_entity_poly.pdbx_seq_one_letter_code
_entity_poly.pdbx_strand_id
1 'polypeptide(L)'
;MRRRSGPAARIVVLALCALIVTACGAKPEPTAGTLDTTYPASAKDGSNRIITVEAPPRLVLVVTGGPQRLLARLGVRAAVAPADVTVARITAAHPDLVVVGPGITAADEQRNETFIRKLTVPVFVMPGARLEDIERAAVALGVLTNHAEAGRALALKLRKQRQDIARRLEGVAPLNVYVDAGFGTSIQRTTLLARLLQLAGAHLVGPSNGVATVNASVLHKLDPDAYIATSTSGVTIARLRSQPRLRTLRAVIAGRVYIVDTAAARADTTAYALLRSLAHSLHPAVIKA
;
A
#
# COMPACT_ATOMS: atom_id res chain seq x y z
N MET A 1 -25.76 82.09 -5.24
CA MET A 1 -26.71 81.37 -6.11
C MET A 1 -26.52 79.87 -5.93
N ARG A 2 -27.35 79.18 -5.12
CA ARG A 2 -27.33 77.74 -4.89
C ARG A 2 -28.31 77.09 -5.90
N ARG A 3 -27.79 76.32 -6.83
CA ARG A 3 -28.62 75.45 -7.70
C ARG A 3 -29.02 74.21 -6.92
N ARG A 4 -30.31 74.10 -6.61
CA ARG A 4 -30.93 72.85 -6.08
C ARG A 4 -31.06 71.85 -7.21
N SER A 5 -30.38 70.71 -7.12
CA SER A 5 -30.60 69.55 -7.99
C SER A 5 -31.93 68.90 -7.62
N GLY A 6 -32.85 68.83 -8.60
CA GLY A 6 -34.21 68.30 -8.43
C GLY A 6 -34.26 66.80 -8.16
N PRO A 7 -35.37 66.26 -7.64
CA PRO A 7 -35.53 64.86 -7.25
C PRO A 7 -35.39 63.83 -8.36
N ALA A 8 -35.52 64.26 -9.64
CA ALA A 8 -35.38 63.37 -10.81
C ALA A 8 -33.97 62.79 -11.02
N ALA A 9 -32.90 63.54 -10.60
CA ALA A 9 -31.52 63.06 -10.73
C ALA A 9 -31.16 61.99 -9.70
N ARG A 10 -31.86 61.91 -8.56
CA ARG A 10 -31.65 60.87 -7.53
C ARG A 10 -32.30 59.54 -7.86
N ILE A 11 -33.39 59.52 -8.62
CA ILE A 11 -34.10 58.30 -9.01
C ILE A 11 -33.33 57.55 -10.11
N VAL A 12 -32.69 58.26 -11.03
CA VAL A 12 -31.89 57.67 -12.11
C VAL A 12 -30.62 56.98 -11.57
N VAL A 13 -29.96 57.56 -10.56
CA VAL A 13 -28.76 56.98 -9.91
C VAL A 13 -29.13 55.73 -9.12
N LEU A 14 -30.28 55.71 -8.44
CA LEU A 14 -30.75 54.51 -7.71
C LEU A 14 -31.20 53.36 -8.64
N ALA A 15 -31.75 53.68 -9.79
CA ALA A 15 -32.13 52.66 -10.79
C ALA A 15 -30.91 52.04 -11.49
N LEU A 16 -29.80 52.80 -11.66
CA LEU A 16 -28.58 52.28 -12.27
C LEU A 16 -27.77 51.41 -11.31
N CYS A 17 -27.83 51.64 -10.00
CA CYS A 17 -27.21 50.78 -8.99
C CYS A 17 -27.95 49.46 -8.75
N ALA A 18 -29.27 49.39 -9.02
CA ALA A 18 -30.07 48.17 -8.88
C ALA A 18 -29.83 47.14 -10.01
N LEU A 19 -29.30 47.57 -11.16
CA LEU A 19 -29.04 46.70 -12.32
C LEU A 19 -27.67 45.96 -12.24
N ILE A 20 -26.78 46.30 -11.30
CA ILE A 20 -25.45 45.69 -11.17
C ILE A 20 -25.44 44.51 -10.22
N VAL A 21 -26.50 44.29 -9.41
CA VAL A 21 -26.54 43.26 -8.39
C VAL A 21 -27.08 41.90 -8.90
N THR A 22 -27.60 41.80 -10.10
CA THR A 22 -28.18 40.57 -10.68
C THR A 22 -27.20 39.76 -11.56
N ALA A 23 -25.90 40.12 -11.62
CA ALA A 23 -24.91 39.43 -12.42
C ALA A 23 -23.95 38.53 -11.57
N CYS A 24 -24.28 38.21 -10.30
CA CYS A 24 -23.74 37.06 -9.66
C CYS A 24 -24.50 35.82 -10.11
N GLY A 25 -24.31 35.43 -11.37
CA GLY A 25 -24.63 34.10 -11.83
C GLY A 25 -23.88 33.11 -10.95
N ALA A 26 -24.62 32.35 -10.14
CA ALA A 26 -24.07 31.17 -9.53
C ALA A 26 -23.40 30.38 -10.68
N LYS A 27 -22.07 30.34 -10.69
CA LYS A 27 -21.38 29.35 -11.52
C LYS A 27 -22.00 28.02 -11.11
N PRO A 28 -22.58 27.26 -12.08
CA PRO A 28 -23.01 25.91 -11.74
C PRO A 28 -21.81 25.25 -11.10
N GLU A 29 -21.93 24.84 -9.82
CA GLU A 29 -20.96 23.94 -9.24
C GLU A 29 -20.82 22.80 -10.23
N PRO A 30 -19.58 22.43 -10.61
CA PRO A 30 -19.42 21.29 -11.48
C PRO A 30 -20.10 20.15 -10.74
N THR A 31 -21.25 19.72 -11.22
CA THR A 31 -21.86 18.44 -10.86
C THR A 31 -20.69 17.49 -10.85
N ALA A 32 -20.50 16.73 -9.77
CA ALA A 32 -19.45 15.74 -9.66
C ALA A 32 -19.62 14.74 -10.80
N GLY A 33 -19.23 15.18 -11.98
CA GLY A 33 -19.12 14.36 -13.18
C GLY A 33 -18.08 13.33 -12.84
N THR A 34 -18.35 12.10 -13.10
CA THR A 34 -17.37 11.02 -13.16
C THR A 34 -16.14 11.61 -13.83
N LEU A 35 -15.04 11.70 -13.05
CA LEU A 35 -13.76 12.17 -13.59
C LEU A 35 -13.25 11.08 -14.53
N ASP A 36 -13.85 11.01 -15.72
CA ASP A 36 -13.38 10.14 -16.78
C ASP A 36 -11.93 10.52 -17.08
N THR A 37 -11.08 9.53 -17.09
CA THR A 37 -9.68 9.75 -17.41
C THR A 37 -9.57 10.14 -18.88
N THR A 38 -8.95 11.29 -19.15
CA THR A 38 -8.64 11.69 -20.53
C THR A 38 -7.46 10.86 -21.04
N TYR A 39 -7.57 10.30 -22.22
CA TYR A 39 -6.50 9.55 -22.88
C TYR A 39 -5.82 10.40 -23.97
N PRO A 40 -4.49 10.21 -24.19
CA PRO A 40 -3.61 9.25 -23.52
C PRO A 40 -3.43 9.54 -22.03
N ALA A 41 -3.47 8.48 -21.20
CA ALA A 41 -3.34 8.59 -19.76
C ALA A 41 -1.94 8.16 -19.32
N SER A 42 -1.32 8.93 -18.43
CA SER A 42 0.03 8.68 -17.95
C SER A 42 0.08 8.63 -16.43
N ALA A 43 0.88 7.70 -15.88
CA ALA A 43 1.14 7.63 -14.45
C ALA A 43 2.56 7.11 -14.17
N LYS A 44 3.12 7.47 -13.00
CA LYS A 44 4.40 6.92 -12.55
C LYS A 44 4.21 5.54 -11.93
N ASP A 45 5.09 4.61 -12.29
CA ASP A 45 5.16 3.28 -11.70
C ASP A 45 6.08 3.23 -10.46
N GLY A 46 6.23 2.05 -9.88
CA GLY A 46 7.09 1.81 -8.71
C GLY A 46 8.59 2.02 -8.94
N SER A 47 9.03 2.03 -10.18
CA SER A 47 10.40 2.32 -10.60
C SER A 47 10.60 3.78 -11.06
N ASN A 48 9.64 4.67 -10.75
CA ASN A 48 9.61 6.08 -11.18
C ASN A 48 9.56 6.31 -12.70
N ARG A 49 9.21 5.29 -13.50
CA ARG A 49 9.01 5.43 -14.94
C ARG A 49 7.61 5.98 -15.20
N ILE A 50 7.49 6.83 -16.22
CA ILE A 50 6.19 7.28 -16.72
C ILE A 50 5.68 6.19 -17.67
N ILE A 51 4.52 5.64 -17.36
CA ILE A 51 3.80 4.68 -18.19
C ILE A 51 2.63 5.40 -18.82
N THR A 52 2.50 5.29 -20.13
CA THR A 52 1.41 5.89 -20.90
C THR A 52 0.61 4.80 -21.56
N VAL A 53 -0.71 4.92 -21.54
CA VAL A 53 -1.67 4.10 -22.29
C VAL A 53 -2.50 5.02 -23.17
N GLU A 54 -2.66 4.63 -24.43
CA GLU A 54 -3.31 5.48 -25.45
C GLU A 54 -4.85 5.46 -25.36
N ALA A 55 -5.40 4.40 -24.77
CA ALA A 55 -6.84 4.21 -24.59
C ALA A 55 -7.11 3.38 -23.32
N PRO A 56 -8.36 3.34 -22.82
CA PRO A 56 -8.74 2.45 -21.72
C PRO A 56 -8.36 1.00 -22.02
N PRO A 57 -7.50 0.34 -21.19
CA PRO A 57 -7.07 -1.02 -21.46
C PRO A 57 -8.25 -1.99 -21.42
N ARG A 58 -8.41 -2.80 -22.48
CA ARG A 58 -9.40 -3.88 -22.56
C ARG A 58 -8.88 -5.16 -21.90
N LEU A 59 -7.60 -5.42 -22.06
CA LEU A 59 -6.91 -6.56 -21.46
C LEU A 59 -5.76 -6.08 -20.57
N VAL A 60 -5.94 -6.21 -19.26
CA VAL A 60 -4.89 -6.01 -18.27
C VAL A 60 -4.36 -7.38 -17.86
N LEU A 61 -3.06 -7.60 -18.02
CA LEU A 61 -2.40 -8.85 -17.65
C LEU A 61 -1.54 -8.65 -16.42
N VAL A 62 -1.76 -9.44 -15.37
CA VAL A 62 -0.95 -9.43 -14.16
C VAL A 62 0.08 -10.54 -14.21
N VAL A 63 1.34 -10.17 -14.09
CA VAL A 63 2.47 -11.09 -13.92
C VAL A 63 2.89 -11.04 -12.46
N THR A 64 2.75 -12.13 -11.73
CA THR A 64 2.89 -12.25 -10.27
C THR A 64 1.70 -11.72 -9.43
N GLY A 65 1.25 -12.52 -8.46
CA GLY A 65 -0.11 -12.48 -7.87
C GLY A 65 -0.51 -11.28 -6.96
N GLY A 66 0.35 -10.30 -6.67
CA GLY A 66 -0.01 -9.19 -5.78
C GLY A 66 -0.96 -8.15 -6.40
N PRO A 67 -0.69 -7.65 -7.61
CA PRO A 67 -1.48 -6.59 -8.24
C PRO A 67 -2.93 -6.93 -8.52
N GLN A 68 -3.26 -8.21 -8.70
CA GLN A 68 -4.62 -8.65 -9.03
C GLN A 68 -5.66 -8.18 -8.00
N ARG A 69 -5.35 -8.27 -6.71
CA ARG A 69 -6.27 -7.85 -5.64
C ARG A 69 -6.48 -6.35 -5.63
N LEU A 70 -5.42 -5.58 -5.90
CA LEU A 70 -5.51 -4.13 -6.01
C LEU A 70 -6.41 -3.74 -7.19
N LEU A 71 -6.18 -4.33 -8.37
CA LEU A 71 -6.99 -4.11 -9.57
C LEU A 71 -8.46 -4.50 -9.37
N ALA A 72 -8.72 -5.64 -8.72
CA ALA A 72 -10.08 -6.05 -8.38
C ALA A 72 -10.79 -5.04 -7.45
N ARG A 73 -10.06 -4.42 -6.51
CA ARG A 73 -10.61 -3.36 -5.65
C ARG A 73 -10.90 -2.06 -6.41
N LEU A 74 -10.25 -1.84 -7.54
CA LEU A 74 -10.55 -0.74 -8.46
C LEU A 74 -11.72 -1.04 -9.40
N GLY A 75 -12.23 -2.28 -9.41
CA GLY A 75 -13.24 -2.72 -10.38
C GLY A 75 -12.66 -3.21 -11.71
N VAL A 76 -11.33 -3.33 -11.81
CA VAL A 76 -10.64 -3.75 -13.02
C VAL A 76 -10.59 -5.28 -13.11
N ARG A 77 -11.08 -5.85 -14.19
CA ARG A 77 -10.87 -7.27 -14.51
C ARG A 77 -9.49 -7.44 -15.10
N ALA A 78 -8.66 -8.24 -14.47
CA ALA A 78 -7.32 -8.54 -14.94
C ALA A 78 -7.14 -10.05 -15.09
N ALA A 79 -6.53 -10.46 -16.19
CA ALA A 79 -6.06 -11.84 -16.36
C ALA A 79 -4.75 -12.03 -15.57
N VAL A 80 -4.55 -13.21 -15.01
CA VAL A 80 -3.30 -13.54 -14.29
C VAL A 80 -2.50 -14.50 -15.17
N ALA A 81 -1.27 -14.08 -15.45
CA ALA A 81 -0.34 -14.93 -16.17
C ALA A 81 0.11 -16.10 -15.29
N PRO A 82 0.34 -17.30 -15.87
CA PRO A 82 0.96 -18.40 -15.14
C PRO A 82 2.37 -18.05 -14.67
N ALA A 83 2.85 -18.71 -13.62
CA ALA A 83 4.14 -18.40 -12.99
C ALA A 83 5.34 -18.56 -13.94
N ASP A 84 5.21 -19.43 -14.95
CA ASP A 84 6.21 -19.71 -15.97
C ASP A 84 6.01 -18.92 -17.26
N VAL A 85 5.22 -17.83 -17.23
CA VAL A 85 4.91 -17.05 -18.42
C VAL A 85 6.18 -16.51 -19.08
N THR A 86 6.24 -16.61 -20.39
CA THR A 86 7.32 -16.09 -21.23
C THR A 86 6.91 -14.79 -21.92
N VAL A 87 7.92 -14.00 -22.33
CA VAL A 87 7.70 -12.77 -23.13
C VAL A 87 6.87 -13.10 -24.37
N ALA A 88 7.18 -14.19 -25.08
CA ALA A 88 6.46 -14.59 -26.28
C ALA A 88 4.96 -14.84 -26.00
N ARG A 89 4.62 -15.49 -24.88
CA ARG A 89 3.22 -15.73 -24.50
C ARG A 89 2.48 -14.44 -24.15
N ILE A 90 3.16 -13.49 -23.46
CA ILE A 90 2.55 -12.19 -23.19
C ILE A 90 2.32 -11.42 -24.48
N THR A 91 3.32 -11.37 -25.35
CA THR A 91 3.20 -10.69 -26.65
C THR A 91 2.08 -11.29 -27.51
N ALA A 92 1.94 -12.61 -27.53
CA ALA A 92 0.88 -13.30 -28.25
C ALA A 92 -0.53 -13.07 -27.67
N ALA A 93 -0.64 -12.72 -26.38
CA ALA A 93 -1.91 -12.38 -25.76
C ALA A 93 -2.36 -10.95 -26.06
N HIS A 94 -1.49 -10.12 -26.65
CA HIS A 94 -1.76 -8.71 -26.99
C HIS A 94 -2.41 -7.90 -25.85
N PRO A 95 -1.86 -7.88 -24.62
CA PRO A 95 -2.42 -7.07 -23.56
C PRO A 95 -2.20 -5.58 -23.83
N ASP A 96 -3.16 -4.75 -23.42
CA ASP A 96 -3.04 -3.29 -23.50
C ASP A 96 -2.20 -2.72 -22.34
N LEU A 97 -2.13 -3.44 -21.23
CA LEU A 97 -1.34 -3.10 -20.06
C LEU A 97 -0.87 -4.37 -19.34
N VAL A 98 0.40 -4.44 -19.03
CA VAL A 98 0.98 -5.48 -18.15
C VAL A 98 1.27 -4.88 -16.78
N VAL A 99 0.84 -5.54 -15.71
CA VAL A 99 1.15 -5.13 -14.33
C VAL A 99 2.00 -6.20 -13.68
N VAL A 100 3.22 -5.82 -13.29
CA VAL A 100 4.19 -6.71 -12.66
C VAL A 100 4.26 -6.43 -11.18
N GLY A 101 4.13 -7.45 -10.35
CA GLY A 101 4.33 -7.34 -8.90
C GLY A 101 5.79 -7.03 -8.54
N PRO A 102 6.04 -6.55 -7.32
CA PRO A 102 7.42 -6.33 -6.87
C PRO A 102 8.16 -7.66 -6.76
N GLY A 103 9.46 -7.66 -7.01
CA GLY A 103 10.33 -8.77 -6.68
C GLY A 103 10.38 -8.99 -5.16
N ILE A 104 10.50 -10.25 -4.74
CA ILE A 104 10.65 -10.62 -3.32
C ILE A 104 12.12 -10.54 -2.93
N THR A 105 13.01 -10.81 -3.88
CA THR A 105 14.47 -10.74 -3.73
C THR A 105 15.08 -9.84 -4.80
N ALA A 106 16.32 -9.40 -4.60
CA ALA A 106 17.06 -8.64 -5.62
C ALA A 106 17.20 -9.41 -6.94
N ALA A 107 17.34 -10.75 -6.88
CA ALA A 107 17.38 -11.59 -8.09
C ALA A 107 16.04 -11.60 -8.81
N ASP A 108 14.92 -11.55 -8.10
CA ASP A 108 13.59 -11.44 -8.70
C ASP A 108 13.40 -10.08 -9.37
N GLU A 109 13.87 -9.01 -8.75
CA GLU A 109 13.82 -7.66 -9.32
C GLU A 109 14.63 -7.59 -10.61
N GLN A 110 15.83 -8.16 -10.64
CA GLN A 110 16.67 -8.18 -11.84
C GLN A 110 16.08 -9.03 -12.98
N ARG A 111 15.44 -10.16 -12.64
CA ARG A 111 14.69 -10.96 -13.62
C ARG A 111 13.52 -10.17 -14.17
N ASN A 112 12.77 -9.49 -13.32
CA ASN A 112 11.66 -8.64 -13.73
C ASN A 112 12.13 -7.52 -14.66
N GLU A 113 13.22 -6.82 -14.37
CA GLU A 113 13.77 -5.80 -15.26
C GLU A 113 14.14 -6.34 -16.62
N THR A 114 14.84 -7.48 -16.67
CA THR A 114 15.24 -8.14 -17.93
C THR A 114 14.01 -8.56 -18.74
N PHE A 115 12.97 -9.04 -18.06
CA PHE A 115 11.71 -9.45 -18.67
C PHE A 115 10.95 -8.22 -19.22
N ILE A 116 10.83 -7.16 -18.42
CA ILE A 116 10.12 -5.92 -18.77
C ILE A 116 10.73 -5.26 -20.00
N ARG A 117 12.07 -5.20 -20.08
CA ARG A 117 12.79 -4.59 -21.23
C ARG A 117 12.51 -5.27 -22.58
N LYS A 118 12.05 -6.50 -22.57
CA LYS A 118 11.72 -7.27 -23.77
C LYS A 118 10.26 -7.12 -24.22
N LEU A 119 9.42 -6.47 -23.41
CA LEU A 119 8.02 -6.24 -23.73
C LEU A 119 7.86 -4.92 -24.48
N THR A 120 7.08 -4.93 -25.55
CA THR A 120 6.76 -3.75 -26.36
C THR A 120 5.45 -3.07 -25.95
N VAL A 121 4.75 -3.64 -24.97
CA VAL A 121 3.49 -3.13 -24.40
C VAL A 121 3.76 -2.28 -23.15
N PRO A 122 2.87 -1.36 -22.76
CA PRO A 122 2.99 -0.64 -21.50
C PRO A 122 3.10 -1.59 -20.30
N VAL A 123 4.13 -1.40 -19.46
CA VAL A 123 4.37 -2.24 -18.28
C VAL A 123 4.42 -1.37 -17.03
N PHE A 124 3.49 -1.57 -16.13
CA PHE A 124 3.46 -0.92 -14.82
C PHE A 124 4.08 -1.85 -13.77
N VAL A 125 5.16 -1.41 -13.14
CA VAL A 125 5.80 -2.13 -12.03
C VAL A 125 5.20 -1.66 -10.72
N MET A 126 4.68 -2.59 -9.93
CA MET A 126 4.20 -2.28 -8.58
C MET A 126 5.37 -1.99 -7.64
N PRO A 127 5.30 -0.93 -6.85
CA PRO A 127 6.27 -0.71 -5.79
C PRO A 127 6.06 -1.70 -4.64
N GLY A 128 7.13 -2.12 -3.96
CA GLY A 128 7.08 -3.26 -3.06
C GLY A 128 7.30 -3.01 -1.57
N ALA A 129 7.93 -1.90 -1.19
CA ALA A 129 8.54 -1.81 0.15
C ALA A 129 7.70 -1.06 1.20
N ARG A 130 6.68 -0.30 0.83
CA ARG A 130 5.96 0.61 1.75
C ARG A 130 4.46 0.62 1.47
N LEU A 131 3.64 0.84 2.51
CA LEU A 131 2.18 0.97 2.34
C LEU A 131 1.79 2.19 1.50
N GLU A 132 2.51 3.30 1.66
CA GLU A 132 2.31 4.51 0.85
C GLU A 132 2.50 4.26 -0.65
N ASP A 133 3.33 3.28 -0.98
CA ASP A 133 3.56 2.90 -2.38
C ASP A 133 2.33 2.20 -2.96
N ILE A 134 1.65 1.38 -2.15
CA ILE A 134 0.38 0.73 -2.53
C ILE A 134 -0.72 1.79 -2.70
N GLU A 135 -0.76 2.81 -1.83
CA GLU A 135 -1.68 3.94 -1.96
C GLU A 135 -1.46 4.69 -3.29
N ARG A 136 -0.19 4.97 -3.64
CA ARG A 136 0.17 5.62 -4.92
C ARG A 136 -0.16 4.73 -6.12
N ALA A 137 0.12 3.43 -6.03
CA ALA A 137 -0.19 2.49 -7.09
C ALA A 137 -1.71 2.38 -7.34
N ALA A 138 -2.54 2.46 -6.29
CA ALA A 138 -3.99 2.49 -6.45
C ALA A 138 -4.46 3.70 -7.27
N VAL A 139 -3.89 4.88 -7.02
CA VAL A 139 -4.19 6.09 -7.81
C VAL A 139 -3.68 5.94 -9.25
N ALA A 140 -2.43 5.52 -9.42
CA ALA A 140 -1.80 5.38 -10.72
C ALA A 140 -2.53 4.38 -11.63
N LEU A 141 -2.81 3.17 -11.09
CA LEU A 141 -3.56 2.14 -11.82
C LEU A 141 -5.00 2.58 -12.10
N GLY A 142 -5.63 3.29 -11.15
CA GLY A 142 -6.94 3.90 -11.38
C GLY A 142 -6.94 4.82 -12.59
N VAL A 143 -5.94 5.69 -12.72
CA VAL A 143 -5.78 6.58 -13.89
C VAL A 143 -5.56 5.77 -15.17
N LEU A 144 -4.61 4.83 -15.18
CA LEU A 144 -4.27 4.05 -16.37
C LEU A 144 -5.42 3.15 -16.86
N THR A 145 -6.36 2.78 -15.97
CA THR A 145 -7.42 1.82 -16.29
C THR A 145 -8.82 2.44 -16.36
N ASN A 146 -8.93 3.77 -16.44
CA ASN A 146 -10.21 4.50 -16.44
C ASN A 146 -11.05 4.32 -15.16
N HIS A 147 -10.39 4.15 -14.02
CA HIS A 147 -11.01 4.01 -12.69
C HIS A 147 -10.41 5.02 -11.71
N ALA A 148 -10.14 6.24 -12.15
CA ALA A 148 -9.41 7.26 -11.39
C ALA A 148 -10.09 7.60 -10.06
N GLU A 149 -11.41 7.68 -10.02
CA GLU A 149 -12.17 7.94 -8.80
C GLU A 149 -12.03 6.78 -7.81
N ALA A 150 -12.23 5.53 -8.26
CA ALA A 150 -12.05 4.34 -7.43
C ALA A 150 -10.62 4.25 -6.89
N GLY A 151 -9.61 4.61 -7.69
CA GLY A 151 -8.22 4.66 -7.28
C GLY A 151 -7.97 5.65 -6.15
N ARG A 152 -8.50 6.87 -6.27
CA ARG A 152 -8.39 7.90 -5.22
C ARG A 152 -9.13 7.50 -3.94
N ALA A 153 -10.37 7.00 -4.08
CA ALA A 153 -11.18 6.56 -2.96
C ALA A 153 -10.50 5.41 -2.20
N LEU A 154 -9.96 4.42 -2.92
CA LEU A 154 -9.21 3.32 -2.33
C LEU A 154 -7.95 3.81 -1.60
N ALA A 155 -7.15 4.65 -2.23
CA ALA A 155 -5.94 5.21 -1.63
C ALA A 155 -6.25 5.99 -0.35
N LEU A 156 -7.30 6.81 -0.35
CA LEU A 156 -7.76 7.56 0.84
C LEU A 156 -8.18 6.62 1.97
N LYS A 157 -8.95 5.57 1.66
CA LYS A 157 -9.38 4.55 2.63
C LYS A 157 -8.17 3.84 3.25
N LEU A 158 -7.21 3.40 2.44
CA LEU A 158 -6.00 2.72 2.90
C LEU A 158 -5.16 3.64 3.79
N ARG A 159 -4.94 4.88 3.36
CA ARG A 159 -4.23 5.91 4.15
C ARG A 159 -4.90 6.14 5.50
N LYS A 160 -6.23 6.28 5.53
CA LYS A 160 -6.99 6.46 6.77
C LYS A 160 -6.77 5.27 7.72
N GLN A 161 -6.83 4.04 7.23
CA GLN A 161 -6.58 2.85 8.06
C GLN A 161 -5.18 2.88 8.69
N ARG A 162 -4.15 3.21 7.91
CA ARG A 162 -2.77 3.32 8.41
C ARG A 162 -2.62 4.43 9.45
N GLN A 163 -3.19 5.61 9.17
CA GLN A 163 -3.14 6.75 10.09
C GLN A 163 -3.91 6.50 11.39
N ASP A 164 -5.05 5.78 11.34
CA ASP A 164 -5.82 5.42 12.52
C ASP A 164 -5.01 4.54 13.48
N ILE A 165 -4.25 3.57 12.96
CA ILE A 165 -3.35 2.75 13.76
C ILE A 165 -2.23 3.61 14.35
N ALA A 166 -1.59 4.45 13.54
CA ALA A 166 -0.52 5.33 14.02
C ALA A 166 -0.98 6.24 15.17
N ARG A 167 -2.14 6.88 15.04
CA ARG A 167 -2.71 7.73 16.11
C ARG A 167 -3.00 6.97 17.39
N ARG A 168 -3.52 5.74 17.29
CA ARG A 168 -3.81 4.91 18.47
C ARG A 168 -2.56 4.45 19.20
N LEU A 169 -1.46 4.31 18.48
CA LEU A 169 -0.16 3.93 19.04
C LEU A 169 0.69 5.13 19.46
N GLU A 170 0.21 6.35 19.29
CA GLU A 170 0.89 7.54 19.74
C GLU A 170 1.06 7.52 21.26
N GLY A 171 2.29 7.70 21.73
CA GLY A 171 2.64 7.62 23.16
C GLY A 171 2.72 6.19 23.72
N VAL A 172 2.42 5.15 22.93
CA VAL A 172 2.58 3.75 23.35
C VAL A 172 4.03 3.32 23.17
N ALA A 173 4.65 2.79 24.23
CA ALA A 173 6.01 2.27 24.15
C ALA A 173 6.09 1.09 23.16
N PRO A 174 7.06 1.09 22.23
CA PRO A 174 7.21 -0.02 21.30
C PRO A 174 7.68 -1.28 22.00
N LEU A 175 7.20 -2.44 21.56
CA LEU A 175 7.63 -3.73 22.06
C LEU A 175 8.87 -4.23 21.32
N ASN A 176 9.82 -4.83 22.04
CA ASN A 176 10.94 -5.53 21.43
C ASN A 176 10.45 -6.81 20.77
N VAL A 177 10.55 -6.91 19.47
CA VAL A 177 10.03 -8.03 18.68
C VAL A 177 11.16 -8.73 17.94
N TYR A 178 11.32 -10.01 18.16
CA TYR A 178 12.15 -10.87 17.32
C TYR A 178 11.31 -11.55 16.25
N VAL A 179 11.81 -11.56 15.01
CA VAL A 179 11.14 -12.23 13.89
C VAL A 179 12.01 -13.37 13.37
N ASP A 180 11.49 -14.58 13.45
CA ASP A 180 12.12 -15.79 12.91
C ASP A 180 11.59 -16.07 11.49
N ALA A 181 12.47 -15.92 10.51
CA ALA A 181 12.18 -16.22 9.11
C ALA A 181 12.49 -17.68 8.74
N GLY A 182 12.96 -18.47 9.69
CA GLY A 182 13.34 -19.88 9.54
C GLY A 182 14.80 -20.12 9.86
N PHE A 183 15.08 -21.31 10.41
CA PHE A 183 16.43 -21.74 10.81
C PHE A 183 17.17 -20.74 11.73
N GLY A 184 16.43 -19.99 12.56
CA GLY A 184 16.98 -18.97 13.44
C GLY A 184 17.42 -17.68 12.72
N THR A 185 17.11 -17.50 11.46
CA THR A 185 17.40 -16.26 10.73
C THR A 185 16.35 -15.21 10.97
N SER A 186 16.74 -13.94 11.08
CA SER A 186 15.82 -12.83 11.19
C SER A 186 15.46 -12.27 9.80
N ILE A 187 14.40 -11.49 9.71
CA ILE A 187 14.01 -10.80 8.46
C ILE A 187 14.91 -9.58 8.21
N GLN A 188 15.08 -9.23 6.93
CA GLN A 188 15.70 -7.96 6.58
C GLN A 188 14.79 -6.79 6.95
N ARG A 189 15.37 -5.72 7.51
CA ARG A 189 14.62 -4.54 7.96
C ARG A 189 14.00 -3.71 6.81
N THR A 190 14.41 -3.98 5.59
CA THR A 190 13.88 -3.35 4.37
C THR A 190 12.62 -4.02 3.83
N THR A 191 12.25 -5.19 4.35
CA THR A 191 11.05 -5.92 3.89
C THR A 191 9.76 -5.22 4.29
N LEU A 192 8.70 -5.45 3.53
CA LEU A 192 7.37 -4.93 3.86
C LEU A 192 6.91 -5.45 5.24
N LEU A 193 7.16 -6.72 5.58
CA LEU A 193 6.81 -7.27 6.90
C LEU A 193 7.49 -6.51 8.03
N ALA A 194 8.79 -6.19 7.89
CA ALA A 194 9.51 -5.38 8.86
C ALA A 194 8.88 -4.00 9.04
N ARG A 195 8.48 -3.36 7.94
CA ARG A 195 7.78 -2.07 7.97
C ARG A 195 6.40 -2.15 8.62
N LEU A 196 5.63 -3.20 8.32
CA LEU A 196 4.34 -3.43 8.96
C LEU A 196 4.47 -3.60 10.47
N LEU A 197 5.47 -4.35 10.93
CA LEU A 197 5.75 -4.53 12.35
C LEU A 197 6.13 -3.21 13.03
N GLN A 198 6.98 -2.40 12.41
CA GLN A 198 7.33 -1.07 12.92
C GLN A 198 6.09 -0.16 13.03
N LEU A 199 5.23 -0.14 12.00
CA LEU A 199 3.96 0.59 12.03
C LEU A 199 2.96 0.03 13.06
N ALA A 200 3.09 -1.25 13.39
CA ALA A 200 2.30 -1.91 14.44
C ALA A 200 2.86 -1.69 15.86
N GLY A 201 3.88 -0.83 16.04
CA GLY A 201 4.46 -0.50 17.33
C GLY A 201 5.54 -1.48 17.79
N ALA A 202 6.21 -2.19 16.86
CA ALA A 202 7.34 -3.06 17.18
C ALA A 202 8.68 -2.34 17.02
N HIS A 203 9.58 -2.57 17.96
CA HIS A 203 11.01 -2.37 17.81
C HIS A 203 11.65 -3.71 17.46
N LEU A 204 12.15 -3.85 16.23
CA LEU A 204 12.73 -5.11 15.79
C LEU A 204 14.10 -5.31 16.41
N VAL A 205 14.28 -6.42 17.14
CA VAL A 205 15.55 -6.81 17.75
C VAL A 205 16.21 -7.95 16.98
N GLY A 206 17.53 -8.04 17.05
CA GLY A 206 18.33 -9.03 16.33
C GLY A 206 18.99 -8.51 15.07
N PRO A 207 19.66 -9.39 14.31
CA PRO A 207 20.39 -9.01 13.09
C PRO A 207 19.47 -8.35 12.04
N SER A 208 19.98 -7.34 11.36
CA SER A 208 19.20 -6.54 10.40
C SER A 208 19.33 -7.00 8.94
N ASN A 209 20.27 -7.92 8.67
CA ASN A 209 20.64 -8.33 7.31
C ASN A 209 19.91 -9.60 6.82
N GLY A 210 19.12 -10.26 7.67
CA GLY A 210 18.37 -11.48 7.33
C GLY A 210 19.22 -12.73 7.08
N VAL A 211 20.53 -12.68 7.32
CA VAL A 211 21.49 -13.77 7.01
C VAL A 211 22.10 -14.38 8.28
N ALA A 212 22.19 -13.59 9.36
CA ALA A 212 22.81 -14.09 10.59
C ALA A 212 21.86 -15.01 11.35
N THR A 213 22.36 -16.19 11.69
CA THR A 213 21.65 -17.15 12.53
C THR A 213 21.68 -16.70 13.99
N VAL A 214 20.50 -16.67 14.61
CA VAL A 214 20.32 -16.31 16.02
C VAL A 214 20.09 -17.57 16.82
N ASN A 215 21.03 -17.91 17.69
CA ASN A 215 20.89 -19.04 18.61
C ASN A 215 20.15 -18.65 19.89
N ALA A 216 19.76 -19.65 20.69
CA ALA A 216 19.01 -19.43 21.93
C ALA A 216 19.73 -18.51 22.93
N SER A 217 21.06 -18.53 22.99
CA SER A 217 21.85 -17.67 23.88
C SER A 217 21.75 -16.19 23.47
N VAL A 218 21.78 -15.92 22.18
CA VAL A 218 21.56 -14.55 21.63
C VAL A 218 20.13 -14.11 21.87
N LEU A 219 19.15 -15.00 21.69
CA LEU A 219 17.73 -14.69 21.95
C LEU A 219 17.49 -14.32 23.42
N HIS A 220 18.15 -15.00 24.38
CA HIS A 220 18.07 -14.63 25.78
C HIS A 220 18.68 -13.27 26.10
N LYS A 221 19.76 -12.88 25.41
CA LYS A 221 20.34 -11.53 25.54
C LYS A 221 19.44 -10.44 24.95
N LEU A 222 18.75 -10.76 23.86
CA LEU A 222 17.80 -9.84 23.21
C LEU A 222 16.50 -9.71 24.02
N ASP A 223 16.13 -10.76 24.75
CA ASP A 223 14.94 -10.88 25.60
C ASP A 223 13.69 -10.20 25.00
N PRO A 224 13.19 -10.68 23.84
CA PRO A 224 12.10 -10.03 23.14
C PRO A 224 10.79 -10.10 23.93
N ASP A 225 9.99 -9.03 23.86
CA ASP A 225 8.64 -8.97 24.43
C ASP A 225 7.63 -9.81 23.63
N ALA A 226 7.88 -9.98 22.33
CA ALA A 226 7.10 -10.83 21.44
C ALA A 226 8.02 -11.59 20.46
N TYR A 227 7.63 -12.81 20.14
CA TYR A 227 8.28 -13.67 19.15
C TYR A 227 7.34 -13.90 17.97
N ILE A 228 7.76 -13.52 16.79
CA ILE A 228 7.01 -13.71 15.55
C ILE A 228 7.76 -14.71 14.69
N ALA A 229 7.08 -15.79 14.31
CA ALA A 229 7.57 -16.74 13.33
C ALA A 229 6.84 -16.56 12.02
N THR A 230 7.54 -16.63 10.90
CA THR A 230 6.89 -16.66 9.58
C THR A 230 6.28 -18.04 9.33
N SER A 231 5.21 -18.10 8.56
CA SER A 231 4.55 -19.37 8.18
C SER A 231 5.50 -20.35 7.47
N THR A 232 6.55 -19.83 6.85
CA THR A 232 7.59 -20.62 6.14
C THR A 232 8.75 -21.03 7.03
N SER A 233 8.81 -20.54 8.28
CA SER A 233 9.94 -20.81 9.21
C SER A 233 10.00 -22.25 9.74
N GLY A 234 8.90 -22.99 9.66
CA GLY A 234 8.76 -24.30 10.29
C GLY A 234 8.70 -24.25 11.83
N VAL A 235 8.64 -23.06 12.43
CA VAL A 235 8.51 -22.85 13.86
C VAL A 235 7.05 -22.98 14.29
N THR A 236 6.81 -23.71 15.38
CA THR A 236 5.51 -23.82 16.02
C THR A 236 5.59 -23.39 17.49
N ILE A 237 4.48 -22.94 18.06
CA ILE A 237 4.42 -22.60 19.50
C ILE A 237 4.79 -23.80 20.36
N ALA A 238 4.31 -25.00 20.00
CA ALA A 238 4.62 -26.24 20.70
C ALA A 238 6.14 -26.52 20.68
N ARG A 239 6.78 -26.34 19.51
CA ARG A 239 8.23 -26.52 19.36
C ARG A 239 9.03 -25.54 20.22
N LEU A 240 8.63 -24.27 20.28
CA LEU A 240 9.31 -23.29 21.16
C LEU A 240 9.16 -23.67 22.64
N ARG A 241 7.98 -24.11 23.06
CA ARG A 241 7.72 -24.54 24.44
C ARG A 241 8.44 -25.84 24.83
N SER A 242 8.66 -26.75 23.90
CA SER A 242 9.37 -28.02 24.14
C SER A 242 10.88 -27.86 24.26
N GLN A 243 11.45 -26.77 23.73
CA GLN A 243 12.89 -26.52 23.78
C GLN A 243 13.29 -25.89 25.15
N PRO A 244 14.14 -26.52 25.97
CA PRO A 244 14.47 -26.04 27.31
C PRO A 244 15.04 -24.62 27.35
N ARG A 245 15.79 -24.23 26.28
CA ARG A 245 16.42 -22.92 26.18
C ARG A 245 15.49 -21.84 25.63
N LEU A 246 14.40 -22.18 24.90
CA LEU A 246 13.49 -21.22 24.33
C LEU A 246 12.23 -21.02 25.16
N ARG A 247 11.78 -22.04 25.90
CA ARG A 247 10.60 -21.98 26.76
C ARG A 247 10.68 -20.92 27.87
N THR A 248 11.90 -20.50 28.23
CA THR A 248 12.19 -19.51 29.28
C THR A 248 12.29 -18.07 28.73
N LEU A 249 12.15 -17.85 27.43
CA LEU A 249 12.05 -16.51 26.85
C LEU A 249 10.80 -15.79 27.35
N ARG A 250 10.90 -14.51 27.66
CA ARG A 250 9.78 -13.68 28.14
C ARG A 250 8.59 -13.75 27.19
N ALA A 251 8.82 -13.66 25.87
CA ALA A 251 7.78 -13.79 24.85
C ALA A 251 7.02 -15.12 24.94
N VAL A 252 7.74 -16.25 25.21
CA VAL A 252 7.13 -17.58 25.28
C VAL A 252 6.35 -17.77 26.58
N ILE A 253 6.90 -17.30 27.72
CA ILE A 253 6.23 -17.33 29.03
C ILE A 253 4.96 -16.49 29.00
N ALA A 254 5.01 -15.29 28.41
CA ALA A 254 3.87 -14.39 28.29
C ALA A 254 2.84 -14.82 27.22
N GLY A 255 3.09 -15.92 26.48
CA GLY A 255 2.22 -16.35 25.39
C GLY A 255 2.21 -15.44 24.16
N ARG A 256 3.16 -14.52 24.04
CA ARG A 256 3.28 -13.57 22.93
C ARG A 256 4.09 -14.15 21.76
N VAL A 257 3.63 -15.30 21.29
CA VAL A 257 4.20 -15.99 20.13
C VAL A 257 3.17 -16.02 19.03
N TYR A 258 3.50 -15.44 17.87
CA TYR A 258 2.58 -15.30 16.75
C TYR A 258 3.17 -15.92 15.49
N ILE A 259 2.33 -16.59 14.72
CA ILE A 259 2.69 -17.09 13.37
C ILE A 259 2.10 -16.14 12.34
N VAL A 260 2.95 -15.58 11.50
CA VAL A 260 2.54 -14.62 10.46
C VAL A 260 2.65 -15.26 9.08
N ASP A 261 1.55 -15.25 8.34
CA ASP A 261 1.58 -15.67 6.95
C ASP A 261 2.33 -14.63 6.10
N THR A 262 3.47 -15.05 5.55
CA THR A 262 4.27 -14.21 4.64
C THR A 262 3.54 -13.86 3.36
N ALA A 263 2.58 -14.70 2.92
CA ALA A 263 1.75 -14.38 1.77
C ALA A 263 0.85 -13.15 2.01
N ALA A 264 0.49 -12.86 3.26
CA ALA A 264 -0.26 -11.65 3.61
C ALA A 264 0.59 -10.37 3.63
N ALA A 265 1.92 -10.51 3.74
CA ALA A 265 2.87 -9.38 3.69
C ALA A 265 3.27 -9.03 2.23
N ARG A 266 2.33 -9.14 1.29
CA ARG A 266 2.54 -8.74 -0.10
C ARG A 266 2.18 -7.27 -0.30
N ALA A 267 2.73 -6.67 -1.35
CA ALA A 267 2.45 -5.29 -1.73
C ALA A 267 1.05 -5.16 -2.38
N ASP A 268 0.02 -5.51 -1.64
CA ASP A 268 -1.39 -5.38 -2.02
C ASP A 268 -2.25 -4.94 -0.82
N THR A 269 -3.56 -4.90 -1.00
CA THR A 269 -4.49 -4.46 0.04
C THR A 269 -4.53 -5.39 1.28
N THR A 270 -4.00 -6.62 1.20
CA THR A 270 -3.91 -7.53 2.35
C THR A 270 -2.91 -7.07 3.40
N ALA A 271 -1.89 -6.30 2.99
CA ALA A 271 -0.92 -5.73 3.91
C ALA A 271 -1.56 -4.83 4.99
N TYR A 272 -2.67 -4.16 4.67
CA TYR A 272 -3.39 -3.32 5.65
C TYR A 272 -4.17 -4.14 6.68
N ALA A 273 -4.75 -5.27 6.26
CA ALA A 273 -5.37 -6.21 7.19
C ALA A 273 -4.31 -6.84 8.10
N LEU A 274 -3.16 -7.21 7.54
CA LEU A 274 -2.03 -7.72 8.31
C LEU A 274 -1.51 -6.67 9.30
N LEU A 275 -1.34 -5.41 8.89
CA LEU A 275 -0.95 -4.32 9.79
C LEU A 275 -1.89 -4.22 10.99
N ARG A 276 -3.20 -4.25 10.75
CA ARG A 276 -4.21 -4.20 11.83
C ARG A 276 -4.07 -5.40 12.77
N SER A 277 -3.95 -6.61 12.22
CA SER A 277 -3.78 -7.84 12.99
C SER A 277 -2.51 -7.81 13.84
N LEU A 278 -1.38 -7.38 13.29
CA LEU A 278 -0.13 -7.23 14.02
C LEU A 278 -0.24 -6.19 15.14
N ALA A 279 -0.83 -5.03 14.85
CA ALA A 279 -1.03 -3.99 15.85
C ALA A 279 -1.94 -4.44 16.99
N HIS A 280 -3.02 -5.17 16.69
CA HIS A 280 -3.87 -5.78 17.71
C HIS A 280 -3.13 -6.84 18.54
N SER A 281 -2.38 -7.72 17.89
CA SER A 281 -1.62 -8.78 18.58
C SER A 281 -0.56 -8.21 19.54
N LEU A 282 0.12 -7.14 19.13
CA LEU A 282 1.16 -6.51 19.94
C LEU A 282 0.56 -5.61 21.01
N HIS A 283 -0.51 -4.87 20.72
CA HIS A 283 -1.12 -3.86 21.59
C HIS A 283 -2.63 -4.03 21.75
N PRO A 284 -3.12 -5.18 22.29
CA PRO A 284 -4.56 -5.49 22.34
C PRO A 284 -5.36 -4.53 23.24
N ALA A 285 -4.73 -3.88 24.18
CA ALA A 285 -5.38 -2.89 25.05
C ALA A 285 -5.75 -1.59 24.29
N VAL A 286 -5.00 -1.26 23.24
CA VAL A 286 -5.12 0.00 22.48
C VAL A 286 -5.78 -0.22 21.12
N ILE A 287 -5.43 -1.30 20.44
CA ILE A 287 -5.95 -1.66 19.12
C ILE A 287 -6.96 -2.79 19.29
N LYS A 288 -8.22 -2.51 19.03
CA LYS A 288 -9.28 -3.53 19.01
C LYS A 288 -9.27 -4.29 17.68
N ALA A 289 -9.68 -5.57 17.72
CA ALA A 289 -9.74 -6.46 16.55
C ALA A 289 -10.64 -5.92 15.41
#